data_c92bce0767331f8ddcbe6744ed567d7a
#
_entry.id   c92bce0767331f8ddcbe6744ed567d7a
#
_cell.length_a   1.000
_cell.length_b   1.000
_cell.length_c   1.000
_cell.angle_alpha   90.00
_cell.angle_beta   90.00
_cell.angle_gamma   90.00
#
_symmetry.space_group_name_H-M   'P 1'
#
loop_
_entity.id
_entity.type
_entity.pdbx_description
1 polymer ?
#
loop_
_entity_poly.entity_id
_entity_poly.type
_entity_poly.pdbx_seq_one_letter_code
_entity_poly.pdbx_strand_id
1 'polypeptide(L)'
;MVHAFVPPHLLDFAEYIQNQEYSAEHYDLQCIDRTIVNRAYLSTYLHVQEWILNNGPYNDVKDYCEHDIGYHAAICIALNELNKKAMSKKYAEFIELRVDAHYNIVTIITPKDAQKALDLAFQIQNALQ
;
A
#
# COMPACT_ATOMS: atom_id res chain seq x y z
N MET A 1 -20.77 -7.18 -19.28
CA MET A 1 -20.72 -6.36 -18.07
C MET A 1 -19.29 -6.27 -17.57
N VAL A 2 -18.80 -5.08 -17.33
CA VAL A 2 -17.48 -4.85 -16.74
C VAL A 2 -17.65 -4.81 -15.22
N HIS A 3 -16.91 -5.66 -14.51
CA HIS A 3 -16.93 -5.64 -13.05
C HIS A 3 -16.10 -4.47 -12.53
N ALA A 4 -16.64 -3.74 -11.57
CA ALA A 4 -15.90 -2.70 -10.90
C ALA A 4 -14.70 -3.30 -10.15
N PHE A 5 -13.57 -2.63 -10.21
CA PHE A 5 -12.40 -3.01 -9.42
C PHE A 5 -12.68 -2.77 -7.93
N VAL A 6 -12.38 -3.75 -7.09
CA VAL A 6 -12.59 -3.67 -5.64
C VAL A 6 -11.22 -3.77 -4.94
N PRO A 7 -10.71 -2.65 -4.37
CA PRO A 7 -9.38 -2.63 -3.74
C PRO A 7 -9.13 -3.73 -2.69
N PRO A 8 -10.08 -4.10 -1.80
CA PRO A 8 -9.87 -5.21 -0.87
C PRO A 8 -9.50 -6.55 -1.53
N HIS A 9 -9.92 -6.78 -2.76
CA HIS A 9 -9.58 -8.01 -3.47
C HIS A 9 -8.07 -8.11 -3.78
N LEU A 10 -7.37 -6.98 -3.92
CA LEU A 10 -5.91 -6.99 -4.06
C LEU A 10 -5.23 -7.47 -2.79
N LEU A 11 -5.74 -7.08 -1.63
CA LEU A 11 -5.19 -7.51 -0.35
C LEU A 11 -5.45 -9.01 -0.14
N ASP A 12 -6.66 -9.48 -0.45
CA ASP A 12 -7.00 -10.90 -0.40
C ASP A 12 -6.08 -11.72 -1.32
N PHE A 13 -5.80 -11.19 -2.50
CA PHE A 13 -4.89 -11.84 -3.46
C PHE A 13 -3.45 -11.88 -2.93
N ALA A 14 -2.98 -10.80 -2.28
CA ALA A 14 -1.66 -10.76 -1.68
C ALA A 14 -1.52 -11.81 -0.56
N GLU A 15 -2.55 -11.97 0.28
CA GLU A 15 -2.59 -13.01 1.32
C GLU A 15 -2.59 -14.41 0.70
N TYR A 16 -3.37 -14.60 -0.36
CA TYR A 16 -3.43 -15.88 -1.06
C TYR A 16 -2.04 -16.27 -1.58
N ILE A 17 -1.33 -15.33 -2.22
CA ILE A 17 0.03 -15.57 -2.71
C ILE A 17 0.97 -15.94 -1.55
N GLN A 18 0.87 -15.24 -0.42
CA GLN A 18 1.71 -15.50 0.75
C GLN A 18 1.51 -16.92 1.28
N ASN A 19 0.28 -17.42 1.26
CA ASN A 19 -0.09 -18.71 1.84
C ASN A 19 0.20 -19.90 0.92
N GLN A 20 0.66 -19.67 -0.32
CA GLN A 20 1.02 -20.73 -1.22
C GLN A 20 2.45 -21.24 -0.94
N GLU A 21 2.67 -22.51 -1.17
CA GLU A 21 4.00 -23.09 -1.15
C GLU A 21 4.66 -22.93 -2.52
N TYR A 22 5.87 -22.39 -2.54
CA TYR A 22 6.61 -22.15 -3.76
C TYR A 22 7.95 -22.88 -3.74
N SER A 23 8.30 -23.49 -4.88
CA SER A 23 9.60 -24.10 -5.10
C SER A 23 10.56 -23.07 -5.69
N ALA A 24 11.77 -22.97 -5.11
CA ALA A 24 12.83 -22.13 -5.66
C ALA A 24 13.27 -22.56 -7.07
N GLU A 25 12.97 -23.78 -7.47
CA GLU A 25 13.25 -24.29 -8.83
C GLU A 25 12.31 -23.68 -9.88
N HIS A 26 11.10 -23.27 -9.48
CA HIS A 26 10.06 -22.76 -10.37
C HIS A 26 9.84 -21.26 -10.25
N TYR A 27 10.14 -20.69 -9.08
CA TYR A 27 9.83 -19.29 -8.80
C TYR A 27 10.99 -18.61 -8.09
N ASP A 28 11.26 -17.37 -8.46
CA ASP A 28 12.12 -16.49 -7.70
C ASP A 28 11.35 -16.03 -6.45
N LEU A 29 11.80 -16.44 -5.27
CA LEU A 29 11.17 -16.10 -4.00
C LEU A 29 11.16 -14.59 -3.75
N GLN A 30 12.19 -13.87 -4.24
CA GLN A 30 12.22 -12.41 -4.20
C GLN A 30 11.05 -11.81 -5.00
N CYS A 31 10.75 -12.38 -6.17
CA CYS A 31 9.63 -11.93 -6.98
C CYS A 31 8.31 -12.10 -6.25
N ILE A 32 8.12 -13.20 -5.53
CA ILE A 32 6.90 -13.47 -4.76
C ILE A 32 6.76 -12.46 -3.62
N ASP A 33 7.79 -12.29 -2.79
CA ASP A 33 7.75 -11.36 -1.66
C ASP A 33 7.56 -9.92 -2.12
N ARG A 34 8.23 -9.50 -3.20
CA ARG A 34 8.05 -8.18 -3.80
C ARG A 34 6.63 -7.99 -4.34
N THR A 35 6.06 -9.01 -4.94
CA THR A 35 4.67 -8.97 -5.43
C THR A 35 3.69 -8.80 -4.28
N ILE A 36 3.87 -9.50 -3.17
CA ILE A 36 3.02 -9.35 -1.98
C ILE A 36 3.06 -7.91 -1.48
N VAL A 37 4.25 -7.33 -1.32
CA VAL A 37 4.41 -5.94 -0.88
C VAL A 37 3.70 -4.98 -1.82
N ASN A 38 3.92 -5.11 -3.13
CA ASN A 38 3.35 -4.22 -4.13
C ASN A 38 1.81 -4.31 -4.19
N ARG A 39 1.24 -5.51 -4.09
CA ARG A 39 -0.22 -5.69 -4.12
C ARG A 39 -0.89 -5.19 -2.85
N ALA A 40 -0.29 -5.46 -1.69
CA ALA A 40 -0.77 -4.94 -0.43
C ALA A 40 -0.73 -3.40 -0.41
N TYR A 41 0.36 -2.81 -0.93
CA TYR A 41 0.48 -1.36 -1.03
C TYR A 41 -0.58 -0.77 -1.97
N LEU A 42 -0.76 -1.32 -3.15
CA LEU A 42 -1.74 -0.80 -4.12
C LEU A 42 -3.16 -0.85 -3.55
N SER A 43 -3.53 -1.94 -2.89
CA SER A 43 -4.81 -2.05 -2.20
C SER A 43 -4.99 -0.91 -1.18
N THR A 44 -3.97 -0.68 -0.36
CA THR A 44 -3.98 0.36 0.67
C THR A 44 -4.04 1.76 0.06
N TYR A 45 -3.26 2.02 -0.98
CA TYR A 45 -3.27 3.30 -1.69
C TYR A 45 -4.66 3.66 -2.20
N LEU A 46 -5.32 2.72 -2.86
CA LEU A 46 -6.65 2.95 -3.42
C LEU A 46 -7.70 3.15 -2.31
N HIS A 47 -7.61 2.38 -1.24
CA HIS A 47 -8.50 2.51 -0.10
C HIS A 47 -8.34 3.88 0.59
N VAL A 48 -7.10 4.27 0.85
CA VAL A 48 -6.81 5.53 1.54
C VAL A 48 -7.19 6.73 0.67
N GLN A 49 -6.89 6.68 -0.62
CA GLN A 49 -7.29 7.73 -1.55
C GLN A 49 -8.80 7.94 -1.52
N GLU A 50 -9.58 6.88 -1.63
CA GLU A 50 -11.03 6.95 -1.55
C GLU A 50 -11.50 7.53 -0.21
N TRP A 51 -10.92 7.07 0.89
CA TRP A 51 -11.26 7.58 2.22
C TRP A 51 -11.00 9.08 2.34
N ILE A 52 -9.84 9.55 1.86
CA ILE A 52 -9.49 10.98 1.88
C ILE A 52 -10.51 11.81 1.08
N LEU A 53 -10.87 11.36 -0.11
CA LEU A 53 -11.81 12.07 -0.96
C LEU A 53 -13.23 12.10 -0.36
N ASN A 54 -13.62 11.06 0.35
CA ASN A 54 -14.93 10.98 1.00
C ASN A 54 -15.01 11.73 2.33
N ASN A 55 -13.90 12.01 2.98
CA ASN A 55 -13.87 12.59 4.33
C ASN A 55 -13.24 13.99 4.37
N GLY A 56 -12.79 14.51 3.24
CA GLY A 56 -12.18 15.82 3.13
C GLY A 56 -12.90 16.71 2.12
N PRO A 57 -12.53 18.00 2.08
CA PRO A 57 -13.22 18.99 1.24
C PRO A 57 -12.76 18.99 -0.23
N TYR A 58 -11.65 18.34 -0.55
CA TYR A 58 -11.06 18.40 -1.89
C TYR A 58 -11.41 17.19 -2.75
N ASN A 59 -11.34 17.38 -4.08
CA ASN A 59 -11.62 16.35 -5.06
C ASN A 59 -10.37 15.60 -5.53
N ASP A 60 -9.19 16.03 -5.08
CA ASP A 60 -7.90 15.40 -5.41
C ASP A 60 -7.00 15.47 -4.17
N VAL A 61 -6.27 14.39 -3.90
CA VAL A 61 -5.35 14.36 -2.76
C VAL A 61 -4.24 15.41 -2.87
N LYS A 62 -3.85 15.78 -4.06
CA LYS A 62 -2.84 16.83 -4.28
C LYS A 62 -3.30 18.22 -3.85
N ASP A 63 -4.59 18.45 -3.74
CA ASP A 63 -5.14 19.74 -3.29
C ASP A 63 -4.81 20.05 -1.83
N TYR A 64 -4.38 19.06 -1.05
CA TYR A 64 -3.87 19.27 0.31
C TYR A 64 -2.43 19.80 0.34
N CYS A 65 -1.77 19.89 -0.80
CA CYS A 65 -0.35 20.21 -0.89
C CYS A 65 -0.15 21.61 -1.46
N GLU A 66 0.84 22.35 -0.91
CA GLU A 66 1.20 23.67 -1.42
C GLU A 66 2.08 23.61 -2.66
N HIS A 67 2.80 22.50 -2.84
CA HIS A 67 3.75 22.28 -3.92
C HIS A 67 3.39 21.03 -4.73
N ASP A 68 3.84 20.98 -5.96
CA ASP A 68 3.66 19.78 -6.78
C ASP A 68 4.59 18.68 -6.28
N ILE A 69 3.97 17.64 -5.68
CA ILE A 69 4.64 16.44 -5.19
C ILE A 69 3.91 15.22 -5.73
N GLY A 70 4.56 14.05 -5.62
CA GLY A 70 3.94 12.80 -6.06
C GLY A 70 2.69 12.44 -5.25
N TYR A 71 1.79 11.66 -5.84
CA TYR A 71 0.55 11.24 -5.18
C TYR A 71 0.78 10.48 -3.88
N HIS A 72 1.83 9.67 -3.81
CA HIS A 72 2.13 8.88 -2.60
C HIS A 72 2.48 9.77 -1.41
N ALA A 73 3.32 10.78 -1.63
CA ALA A 73 3.65 11.77 -0.60
C ALA A 73 2.44 12.65 -0.24
N ALA A 74 1.61 12.98 -1.23
CA ALA A 74 0.38 13.75 -1.01
C ALA A 74 -0.60 13.04 -0.07
N ILE A 75 -0.69 11.73 -0.14
CA ILE A 75 -1.51 10.92 0.79
C ILE A 75 -1.10 11.18 2.25
N CYS A 76 0.19 11.20 2.53
CA CYS A 76 0.69 11.44 3.90
C CYS A 76 0.29 12.84 4.40
N ILE A 77 0.40 13.85 3.54
CA ILE A 77 0.01 15.22 3.90
C ILE A 77 -1.50 15.30 4.14
N ALA A 78 -2.30 14.71 3.26
CA ALA A 78 -3.74 14.69 3.41
C ALA A 78 -4.18 14.00 4.71
N LEU A 79 -3.57 12.87 5.06
CA LEU A 79 -3.87 12.17 6.32
C LEU A 79 -3.53 13.03 7.53
N ASN A 80 -2.43 13.78 7.50
CA ASN A 80 -2.11 14.72 8.58
C ASN A 80 -3.14 15.82 8.71
N GLU A 81 -3.56 16.41 7.59
CA GLU A 81 -4.57 17.47 7.58
C GLU A 81 -5.95 16.97 8.08
N LEU A 82 -6.25 15.71 7.89
CA LEU A 82 -7.49 15.08 8.34
C LEU A 82 -7.37 14.43 9.72
N ASN A 83 -6.37 14.82 10.51
CA ASN A 83 -6.13 14.37 11.88
C ASN A 83 -5.86 12.86 12.01
N LYS A 84 -5.23 12.28 11.01
CA LYS A 84 -4.83 10.86 10.98
C LYS A 84 -3.30 10.71 10.99
N LYS A 85 -2.63 11.40 11.93
CA LYS A 85 -1.16 11.41 12.01
C LYS A 85 -0.54 10.02 12.17
N ALA A 86 -1.14 9.17 12.99
CA ALA A 86 -0.63 7.82 13.19
C ALA A 86 -0.69 7.00 11.90
N MET A 87 -1.75 7.16 11.12
CA MET A 87 -1.89 6.48 9.84
C MET A 87 -0.96 7.09 8.78
N SER A 88 -0.72 8.40 8.82
CA SER A 88 0.25 9.05 7.96
C SER A 88 1.66 8.47 8.16
N LYS A 89 2.07 8.25 9.41
CA LYS A 89 3.37 7.64 9.73
C LYS A 89 3.45 6.20 9.21
N LYS A 90 2.42 5.40 9.43
CA LYS A 90 2.37 4.03 8.93
C LYS A 90 2.40 3.99 7.41
N TYR A 91 1.70 4.90 6.77
CA TYR A 91 1.68 4.99 5.31
C TYR A 91 3.06 5.38 4.76
N ALA A 92 3.76 6.33 5.39
CA ALA A 92 5.12 6.71 5.02
C ALA A 92 6.09 5.51 5.12
N GLU A 93 5.97 4.72 6.18
CA GLU A 93 6.73 3.48 6.36
C GLU A 93 6.44 2.47 5.25
N PHE A 94 5.18 2.37 4.86
CA PHE A 94 4.74 1.50 3.75
C PHE A 94 5.30 1.97 2.41
N ILE A 95 5.35 3.29 2.17
CA ILE A 95 5.98 3.85 0.96
C ILE A 95 7.44 3.39 0.85
N GLU A 96 8.22 3.49 1.93
CA GLU A 96 9.61 3.06 1.92
C GLU A 96 9.75 1.58 1.57
N LEU A 97 8.94 0.73 2.18
CA LEU A 97 8.96 -0.70 1.90
C LEU A 97 8.57 -0.99 0.43
N ARG A 98 7.58 -0.29 -0.07
CA ARG A 98 7.14 -0.42 -1.48
C ARG A 98 8.21 0.05 -2.45
N VAL A 99 8.91 1.14 -2.16
CA VAL A 99 10.00 1.63 -2.99
C VAL A 99 11.11 0.58 -3.07
N ASP A 100 11.50 0.00 -1.95
CA ASP A 100 12.51 -1.07 -1.92
C ASP A 100 12.04 -2.28 -2.72
N ALA A 101 10.79 -2.69 -2.56
CA ALA A 101 10.25 -3.87 -3.23
C ALA A 101 10.08 -3.69 -4.75
N HIS A 102 9.83 -2.45 -5.19
CA HIS A 102 9.51 -2.18 -6.59
C HIS A 102 10.72 -1.70 -7.40
N TYR A 103 11.55 -0.84 -6.83
CA TYR A 103 12.61 -0.15 -7.57
C TYR A 103 14.03 -0.58 -7.20
N ASN A 104 14.25 -1.07 -5.97
CA ASN A 104 15.59 -1.33 -5.48
C ASN A 104 15.96 -2.81 -5.62
N ILE A 105 16.61 -3.15 -6.73
CA ILE A 105 16.95 -4.54 -7.04
C ILE A 105 18.07 -5.11 -6.17
N VAL A 106 18.84 -4.27 -5.49
CA VAL A 106 19.92 -4.73 -4.61
C VAL A 106 19.45 -4.99 -3.18
N THR A 107 18.29 -4.44 -2.79
CA THR A 107 17.69 -4.71 -1.48
C THR A 107 16.99 -6.07 -1.50
N ILE A 108 17.28 -6.89 -0.52
CA ILE A 108 16.62 -8.19 -0.37
C ILE A 108 15.30 -7.98 0.37
N ILE A 109 14.20 -8.37 -0.26
CA ILE A 109 12.86 -8.38 0.36
C ILE A 109 12.61 -9.79 0.90
N THR A 110 12.38 -9.88 2.21
CA THR A 110 12.21 -11.15 2.91
C THR A 110 10.73 -11.48 3.11
N PRO A 111 10.39 -12.74 3.45
CA PRO A 111 9.03 -13.08 3.87
C PRO A 111 8.54 -12.22 5.06
N LYS A 112 9.45 -11.79 5.92
CA LYS A 112 9.15 -10.90 7.05
C LYS A 112 8.73 -9.52 6.57
N ASP A 113 9.37 -9.01 5.52
CA ASP A 113 8.98 -7.74 4.88
C ASP A 113 7.60 -7.86 4.24
N ALA A 114 7.31 -8.97 3.57
CA ALA A 114 5.99 -9.25 3.00
C ALA A 114 4.92 -9.29 4.09
N GLN A 115 5.20 -9.93 5.23
CA GLN A 115 4.27 -9.94 6.37
C GLN A 115 4.07 -8.54 6.93
N LYS A 116 5.12 -7.75 7.06
CA LYS A 116 5.03 -6.36 7.50
C LYS A 116 4.13 -5.54 6.58
N ALA A 117 4.23 -5.74 5.27
CA ALA A 117 3.37 -5.06 4.30
C ALA A 117 1.89 -5.41 4.51
N LEU A 118 1.58 -6.68 4.72
CA LEU A 118 0.21 -7.11 5.00
C LEU A 118 -0.29 -6.51 6.33
N ASP A 119 0.54 -6.51 7.36
CA ASP A 119 0.17 -5.95 8.67
C ASP A 119 -0.11 -4.44 8.55
N LEU A 120 0.74 -3.69 7.84
CA LEU A 120 0.51 -2.26 7.59
C LEU A 120 -0.79 -2.03 6.81
N ALA A 121 -1.03 -2.83 5.78
CA ALA A 121 -2.25 -2.73 4.98
C ALA A 121 -3.50 -2.94 5.85
N PHE A 122 -3.53 -3.98 6.68
CA PHE A 122 -4.66 -4.24 7.57
C PHE A 122 -4.85 -3.12 8.59
N GLN A 123 -3.77 -2.67 9.23
CA GLN A 123 -3.84 -1.62 10.24
C GLN A 123 -4.37 -0.31 9.65
N ILE A 124 -3.87 0.10 8.49
CA ILE A 124 -4.30 1.34 7.85
C ILE A 124 -5.74 1.23 7.35
N GLN A 125 -6.08 0.17 6.64
CA GLN A 125 -7.42 0.02 6.08
C GLN A 125 -8.49 -0.13 7.18
N ASN A 126 -8.20 -0.83 8.27
CA ASN A 126 -9.14 -0.94 9.38
C ASN A 126 -9.33 0.37 10.13
N ALA A 127 -8.30 1.20 10.23
CA ALA A 127 -8.41 2.50 10.88
C ALA A 127 -9.16 3.54 10.03
N LEU A 128 -9.25 3.34 8.72
CA LEU A 128 -9.83 4.29 7.76
C LEU A 128 -11.04 3.65 7.07
N GLN A 129 -12.09 3.42 7.82
CA GLN A 129 -13.34 2.87 7.29
C GLN A 129 -14.41 3.93 7.05
#